data_4f08c093f7a63def81a9a40881a91970
#
_entry.id   4f08c093f7a63def81a9a40881a91970
#
_cell.length_a   1.000
_cell.length_b   1.000
_cell.length_c   1.000
_cell.angle_alpha   90.00
_cell.angle_beta   90.00
_cell.angle_gamma   90.00
#
_symmetry.space_group_name_H-M   'P 1'
#
loop_
_entity.id
_entity.type
_entity.pdbx_description
1 polymer ?
#
loop_
_entity_poly.entity_id
_entity_poly.type
_entity_poly.pdbx_seq_one_letter_code
_entity_poly.pdbx_strand_id
1 'polypeptide(L)'
;MGIKSLGNKKSIKYAAVWDETGTGAMKPKPFNGPVAMSFQGDRGILWNGYFSGANQDRIEYISISTPGNSQDFGDAMESSRARGAASNGTKSICGGGGSGPNRNNIDKLTIASTGNSTDFGDLTVAGQCKCVFNATYAVWDGRAANTTIDYVSIATDGDAADFGDMMSVNNDGPAPTGDTTRGCFMGGYGDGTSQTRIEYITFATPGNATYFGDMYDSGYAMTSGLCANGIRGLTAGGEQRNTSSIEYITPATLGNGKSFGDLTTGRKAMASTSNDADRGIFAGGYGPDTNVMDYVTMSTDGNATDFGDMISDCWGYSGCSGD
;
A
#
# COMPACT_ATOMS: atom_id res chain seq x y z
N MET A 1 8.37 15.60 38.37
CA MET A 1 8.84 16.86 37.73
C MET A 1 8.11 17.02 36.42
N GLY A 2 7.50 18.19 36.24
CA GLY A 2 6.42 18.37 35.31
C GLY A 2 6.79 18.39 33.83
N ILE A 3 6.00 17.71 33.03
CA ILE A 3 5.94 17.83 31.59
C ILE A 3 5.28 19.17 31.26
N LYS A 4 6.02 20.09 30.67
CA LYS A 4 5.40 21.28 30.05
C LYS A 4 4.85 20.88 28.70
N SER A 5 3.54 20.85 28.58
CA SER A 5 2.82 20.79 27.32
C SER A 5 3.18 21.99 26.46
N LEU A 6 3.81 21.77 25.32
CA LEU A 6 3.92 22.75 24.25
C LEU A 6 2.74 22.54 23.31
N GLY A 7 1.76 23.41 23.39
CA GLY A 7 0.64 23.49 22.49
C GLY A 7 1.09 23.87 21.07
N ASN A 8 0.40 23.31 20.11
CA ASN A 8 0.38 23.42 18.66
C ASN A 8 1.11 22.29 17.91
N LYS A 9 0.27 21.49 17.28
CA LYS A 9 0.60 20.43 16.34
C LYS A 9 1.44 20.97 15.18
N LYS A 10 2.76 20.85 15.30
CA LYS A 10 3.68 20.76 14.16
C LYS A 10 4.71 19.73 14.55
N SER A 11 4.75 18.64 13.77
CA SER A 11 5.71 17.55 13.77
C SER A 11 6.84 17.66 14.80
N ILE A 12 6.76 16.91 15.89
CA ILE A 12 7.90 16.69 16.78
C ILE A 12 8.88 15.79 15.99
N LYS A 13 9.82 16.43 15.31
CA LYS A 13 10.89 15.70 14.58
C LYS A 13 11.90 15.03 15.50
N TYR A 14 11.87 15.28 16.81
CA TYR A 14 12.79 14.68 17.79
C TYR A 14 12.12 14.56 19.16
N ALA A 15 12.00 13.35 19.66
CA ALA A 15 11.76 13.14 21.09
C ALA A 15 13.12 13.07 21.78
N ALA A 16 13.45 14.06 22.64
CA ALA A 16 14.64 14.00 23.47
C ALA A 16 14.36 13.08 24.67
N VAL A 17 14.99 11.93 24.73
CA VAL A 17 15.02 11.06 25.90
C VAL A 17 16.24 11.46 26.74
N TRP A 18 16.01 11.84 28.00
CA TRP A 18 17.04 12.27 28.93
C TRP A 18 17.78 11.06 29.52
N ASP A 19 19.10 11.06 29.54
CA ASP A 19 19.89 10.08 30.26
C ASP A 19 19.96 10.50 31.76
N GLU A 20 19.63 9.58 32.64
CA GLU A 20 19.59 9.82 34.09
C GLU A 20 20.97 9.82 34.79
N THR A 21 22.06 9.74 34.05
CA THR A 21 23.41 9.65 34.63
C THR A 21 24.12 10.97 34.90
N GLY A 22 23.44 12.08 34.84
CA GLY A 22 23.76 13.36 35.58
C GLY A 22 25.12 14.03 35.37
N THR A 23 25.97 13.65 34.44
CA THR A 23 27.27 14.30 34.24
C THR A 23 27.59 14.45 32.75
N GLY A 24 27.36 15.64 32.21
CA GLY A 24 27.86 16.01 30.89
C GLY A 24 26.80 16.55 29.93
N ALA A 25 27.24 17.28 28.92
CA ALA A 25 26.39 17.84 27.88
C ALA A 25 25.52 16.77 27.23
N MET A 26 24.19 16.94 27.29
CA MET A 26 23.22 16.05 26.72
C MET A 26 23.42 15.91 25.22
N LYS A 27 23.84 14.75 24.77
CA LYS A 27 23.76 14.40 23.35
C LYS A 27 22.35 13.84 23.10
N PRO A 28 21.63 14.35 22.13
CA PRO A 28 20.34 13.74 21.76
C PRO A 28 20.61 12.29 21.36
N LYS A 29 20.00 11.34 22.08
CA LYS A 29 20.02 9.94 21.69
C LYS A 29 19.25 9.84 20.37
N PRO A 30 19.79 9.18 19.34
CA PRO A 30 19.02 9.00 18.12
C PRO A 30 17.71 8.30 18.47
N PHE A 31 16.60 8.87 18.01
CA PHE A 31 15.28 8.28 18.15
C PHE A 31 15.26 7.01 17.29
N ASN A 32 15.35 5.85 17.94
CA ASN A 32 15.24 4.53 17.30
C ASN A 32 13.79 4.00 17.32
N GLY A 33 12.82 4.89 17.48
CA GLY A 33 11.43 4.54 17.32
C GLY A 33 11.00 4.58 15.84
N PRO A 34 9.83 4.03 15.51
CA PRO A 34 9.32 4.05 14.16
C PRO A 34 9.28 5.49 13.64
N VAL A 35 9.80 5.70 12.45
CA VAL A 35 9.53 6.94 11.71
C VAL A 35 8.08 6.83 11.27
N ALA A 36 7.18 7.54 11.93
CA ALA A 36 5.78 7.59 11.54
C ALA A 36 5.70 7.91 10.04
N MET A 37 4.90 7.15 9.31
CA MET A 37 4.61 7.42 7.91
C MET A 37 3.61 8.58 7.84
N SER A 38 4.10 9.79 8.13
CA SER A 38 3.29 11.01 8.34
C SER A 38 2.45 11.46 7.14
N PHE A 39 2.54 10.72 6.02
CA PHE A 39 1.69 10.87 4.84
C PHE A 39 0.48 9.92 4.86
N GLN A 40 0.39 9.02 5.82
CA GLN A 40 -0.78 8.19 6.06
C GLN A 40 -1.70 8.89 7.06
N GLY A 41 -2.96 9.03 6.71
CA GLY A 41 -3.98 9.65 7.56
C GLY A 41 -5.10 8.68 7.91
N ASP A 42 -6.17 9.18 8.49
CA ASP A 42 -7.28 8.34 8.95
C ASP A 42 -8.29 8.00 7.86
N ARG A 43 -8.31 8.74 6.74
CA ARG A 43 -9.21 8.42 5.63
C ARG A 43 -8.54 7.45 4.67
N GLY A 44 -8.98 6.18 4.69
CA GLY A 44 -8.61 5.18 3.69
C GLY A 44 -9.42 5.36 2.42
N ILE A 45 -8.75 5.40 1.27
CA ILE A 45 -9.36 5.47 -0.07
C ILE A 45 -9.18 4.11 -0.74
N LEU A 46 -10.26 3.58 -1.28
CA LEU A 46 -10.33 2.30 -2.00
C LEU A 46 -10.75 2.58 -3.44
N TRP A 47 -9.81 2.35 -4.37
CA TRP A 47 -9.99 2.69 -5.79
C TRP A 47 -10.41 1.50 -6.61
N ASN A 48 -11.41 1.64 -7.44
CA ASN A 48 -11.86 0.77 -8.52
C ASN A 48 -11.75 -0.75 -8.20
N GLY A 49 -12.47 -1.56 -8.91
CA GLY A 49 -12.39 -3.01 -8.78
C GLY A 49 -13.23 -3.71 -9.81
N TYR A 50 -13.51 -4.97 -9.55
CA TYR A 50 -14.32 -5.83 -10.41
C TYR A 50 -15.48 -6.42 -9.63
N PHE A 51 -16.69 -6.21 -10.09
CA PHE A 51 -17.91 -6.68 -9.47
C PHE A 51 -18.90 -7.15 -10.53
N SER A 52 -19.57 -8.29 -10.27
CA SER A 52 -20.67 -8.80 -11.10
C SER A 52 -20.37 -8.87 -12.60
N GLY A 53 -19.16 -9.29 -12.95
CA GLY A 53 -18.77 -9.46 -14.36
C GLY A 53 -18.26 -8.19 -15.05
N ALA A 54 -18.14 -7.06 -14.34
CA ALA A 54 -17.71 -5.79 -14.93
C ALA A 54 -16.68 -5.03 -14.05
N ASN A 55 -15.78 -4.30 -14.72
CA ASN A 55 -14.95 -3.32 -14.03
C ASN A 55 -15.81 -2.18 -13.49
N GLN A 56 -15.43 -1.65 -12.34
CA GLN A 56 -16.09 -0.54 -11.67
C GLN A 56 -15.23 0.73 -11.76
N ASP A 57 -15.87 1.89 -11.72
CA ASP A 57 -15.24 3.21 -11.57
C ASP A 57 -15.38 3.75 -10.15
N ARG A 58 -16.21 3.13 -9.31
CA ARG A 58 -16.47 3.59 -7.95
C ARG A 58 -15.21 3.68 -7.11
N ILE A 59 -15.12 4.78 -6.35
CA ILE A 59 -14.14 5.02 -5.31
C ILE A 59 -14.88 5.02 -3.97
N GLU A 60 -14.38 4.28 -3.01
CA GLU A 60 -14.96 4.20 -1.66
C GLU A 60 -13.97 4.77 -0.63
N TYR A 61 -14.48 5.17 0.54
CA TYR A 61 -13.64 5.58 1.65
C TYR A 61 -14.11 5.02 2.99
N ILE A 62 -13.16 4.93 3.93
CA ILE A 62 -13.38 4.50 5.31
C ILE A 62 -12.67 5.46 6.27
N SER A 63 -13.10 5.47 7.55
CA SER A 63 -12.28 6.02 8.64
C SER A 63 -11.52 4.87 9.30
N ILE A 64 -10.21 4.78 9.07
CA ILE A 64 -9.40 3.63 9.48
C ILE A 64 -9.40 3.44 11.00
N SER A 65 -9.49 4.51 11.79
CA SER A 65 -9.51 4.43 13.26
C SER A 65 -10.82 3.86 13.83
N THR A 66 -11.91 3.89 13.05
CA THR A 66 -13.24 3.51 13.54
C THR A 66 -13.83 2.41 12.66
N PRO A 67 -14.00 1.16 13.19
CA PRO A 67 -14.65 0.09 12.44
C PRO A 67 -16.04 0.49 11.95
N GLY A 68 -16.37 0.10 10.72
CA GLY A 68 -17.64 0.38 10.08
C GLY A 68 -17.54 0.20 8.56
N ASN A 69 -18.67 0.32 7.90
CA ASN A 69 -18.78 0.11 6.47
C ASN A 69 -18.17 1.27 5.67
N SER A 70 -17.68 0.97 4.47
CA SER A 70 -17.23 1.99 3.53
C SER A 70 -18.38 2.87 3.05
N GLN A 71 -18.03 4.02 2.55
CA GLN A 71 -18.93 5.02 2.00
C GLN A 71 -18.49 5.38 0.58
N ASP A 72 -19.43 5.84 -0.22
CA ASP A 72 -19.16 6.36 -1.56
C ASP A 72 -18.35 7.65 -1.49
N PHE A 73 -17.24 7.68 -2.24
CA PHE A 73 -16.38 8.86 -2.38
C PHE A 73 -16.66 9.61 -3.68
N GLY A 74 -16.96 8.89 -4.76
CA GLY A 74 -17.14 9.36 -6.12
C GLY A 74 -16.62 8.33 -7.13
N ASP A 75 -16.38 8.77 -8.37
CA ASP A 75 -16.00 7.87 -9.44
C ASP A 75 -14.63 8.20 -10.03
N ALA A 76 -13.91 7.17 -10.44
CA ALA A 76 -12.71 7.27 -11.26
C ALA A 76 -13.09 7.69 -12.69
N MET A 77 -12.15 8.27 -13.44
CA MET A 77 -12.38 8.69 -14.82
C MET A 77 -12.80 7.52 -15.72
N GLU A 78 -12.35 6.31 -15.41
CA GLU A 78 -12.63 5.12 -16.17
C GLU A 78 -12.82 3.88 -15.30
N SER A 79 -13.75 3.02 -15.70
CA SER A 79 -13.92 1.69 -15.05
C SER A 79 -12.68 0.83 -15.31
N SER A 80 -12.06 0.33 -14.23
CA SER A 80 -10.85 -0.49 -14.30
C SER A 80 -10.68 -1.34 -13.05
N ARG A 81 -9.70 -2.23 -13.05
CA ARG A 81 -9.27 -3.03 -11.89
C ARG A 81 -7.76 -3.22 -11.91
N ALA A 82 -7.21 -3.73 -10.79
CA ALA A 82 -5.79 -4.03 -10.64
C ALA A 82 -4.90 -2.83 -10.98
N ARG A 83 -5.28 -1.67 -10.47
CA ARG A 83 -4.55 -0.42 -10.50
C ARG A 83 -3.60 -0.32 -9.30
N GLY A 84 -2.64 0.59 -9.35
CA GLY A 84 -1.76 0.92 -8.23
C GLY A 84 -2.08 2.30 -7.65
N ALA A 85 -2.55 2.36 -6.39
CA ALA A 85 -2.87 3.61 -5.69
C ALA A 85 -1.71 4.09 -4.81
N ALA A 86 -1.59 5.40 -4.69
CA ALA A 86 -0.61 6.08 -3.86
C ALA A 86 -1.18 7.37 -3.25
N SER A 87 -0.53 7.88 -2.21
CA SER A 87 -0.92 9.12 -1.53
C SER A 87 0.27 9.86 -0.96
N ASN A 88 0.17 11.19 -0.90
CA ASN A 88 1.08 12.05 -0.14
C ASN A 88 0.45 12.59 1.17
N GLY A 89 -0.69 12.03 1.55
CA GLY A 89 -1.46 12.45 2.73
C GLY A 89 -2.63 13.39 2.42
N THR A 90 -2.60 14.12 1.34
CA THR A 90 -3.68 15.05 0.93
C THR A 90 -4.23 14.75 -0.45
N LYS A 91 -3.38 14.30 -1.37
CA LYS A 91 -3.73 13.88 -2.72
C LYS A 91 -3.57 12.36 -2.82
N SER A 92 -4.57 11.68 -3.33
CA SER A 92 -4.47 10.29 -3.78
C SER A 92 -4.38 10.24 -5.29
N ILE A 93 -3.53 9.38 -5.80
CA ILE A 93 -3.41 9.07 -7.23
C ILE A 93 -3.54 7.57 -7.45
N CYS A 94 -4.04 7.17 -8.61
CA CYS A 94 -4.20 5.76 -8.96
C CYS A 94 -3.91 5.54 -10.44
N GLY A 95 -2.92 4.71 -10.77
CA GLY A 95 -2.44 4.55 -12.13
C GLY A 95 -2.62 3.15 -12.70
N GLY A 96 -2.66 3.07 -14.04
CA GLY A 96 -2.71 1.83 -14.79
C GLY A 96 -4.04 1.10 -14.72
N GLY A 97 -3.98 -0.22 -14.78
CA GLY A 97 -5.14 -1.11 -14.70
C GLY A 97 -5.41 -1.89 -15.98
N GLY A 98 -6.29 -2.86 -15.91
CA GLY A 98 -6.59 -3.76 -17.03
C GLY A 98 -7.92 -4.45 -16.91
N SER A 99 -8.18 -5.19 -17.88
CA SER A 99 -9.12 -6.10 -18.46
C SER A 99 -9.91 -5.45 -19.60
N GLY A 100 -9.20 -5.38 -20.73
CA GLY A 100 -9.53 -5.04 -22.09
C GLY A 100 -10.09 -3.66 -22.34
N PRO A 101 -9.39 -2.63 -22.72
CA PRO A 101 -7.94 -2.55 -22.95
C PRO A 101 -7.12 -2.26 -21.69
N ASN A 102 -5.80 -2.51 -21.74
CA ASN A 102 -4.87 -2.04 -20.74
C ASN A 102 -4.84 -0.51 -20.72
N ARG A 103 -4.68 0.06 -19.52
CA ARG A 103 -4.72 1.49 -19.27
C ARG A 103 -3.38 2.00 -18.79
N ASN A 104 -3.04 3.23 -19.15
CA ASN A 104 -1.87 3.94 -18.67
C ASN A 104 -2.23 5.22 -17.89
N ASN A 105 -3.49 5.67 -17.94
CA ASN A 105 -3.89 6.89 -17.23
C ASN A 105 -3.64 6.81 -15.72
N ILE A 106 -3.24 7.93 -15.16
CA ILE A 106 -3.15 8.18 -13.73
C ILE A 106 -4.25 9.17 -13.36
N ASP A 107 -5.14 8.77 -12.49
CA ASP A 107 -6.19 9.61 -11.92
C ASP A 107 -5.72 10.22 -10.60
N LYS A 108 -6.25 11.38 -10.22
CA LYS A 108 -6.04 12.01 -8.91
C LYS A 108 -7.34 12.46 -8.27
N LEU A 109 -7.33 12.55 -6.93
CA LEU A 109 -8.35 13.17 -6.11
C LEU A 109 -7.74 13.86 -4.88
N THR A 110 -8.53 14.75 -4.26
CA THR A 110 -8.20 15.34 -2.96
C THR A 110 -8.87 14.51 -1.86
N ILE A 111 -8.09 13.95 -0.93
CA ILE A 111 -8.59 12.98 0.06
C ILE A 111 -9.62 13.60 1.00
N ALA A 112 -9.44 14.86 1.40
CA ALA A 112 -10.32 15.54 2.35
C ALA A 112 -11.77 15.77 1.86
N SER A 113 -12.01 15.75 0.55
CA SER A 113 -13.33 16.06 -0.04
C SER A 113 -13.77 15.00 -1.04
N THR A 114 -14.98 14.46 -0.84
CA THR A 114 -15.61 13.54 -1.79
C THR A 114 -15.85 14.19 -3.16
N GLY A 115 -15.77 13.39 -4.19
CA GLY A 115 -15.97 13.79 -5.58
C GLY A 115 -15.23 12.89 -6.55
N ASN A 116 -15.51 13.07 -7.84
CA ASN A 116 -14.89 12.27 -8.89
C ASN A 116 -13.42 12.62 -9.09
N SER A 117 -12.65 11.65 -9.54
CA SER A 117 -11.25 11.85 -9.89
C SER A 117 -11.10 12.73 -11.14
N THR A 118 -9.92 13.25 -11.31
CA THR A 118 -9.51 14.02 -12.51
C THR A 118 -8.17 13.52 -13.00
N ASP A 119 -7.81 13.90 -14.23
CA ASP A 119 -6.57 13.52 -14.86
C ASP A 119 -5.35 14.05 -14.10
N PHE A 120 -4.33 13.18 -13.93
CA PHE A 120 -3.02 13.52 -13.38
C PHE A 120 -1.92 13.45 -14.46
N GLY A 121 -1.98 12.49 -15.37
CA GLY A 121 -1.01 12.16 -16.40
C GLY A 121 -1.04 10.67 -16.74
N ASP A 122 0.00 10.17 -17.42
CA ASP A 122 0.06 8.82 -17.93
C ASP A 122 1.30 8.06 -17.44
N LEU A 123 1.18 6.74 -17.28
CA LEU A 123 2.30 5.81 -17.15
C LEU A 123 2.96 5.58 -18.51
N THR A 124 4.25 5.25 -18.53
CA THR A 124 4.98 4.97 -19.78
C THR A 124 4.47 3.70 -20.46
N VAL A 125 3.97 2.73 -19.67
CA VAL A 125 3.45 1.45 -20.16
C VAL A 125 2.05 1.20 -19.60
N ALA A 126 1.12 0.81 -20.48
CA ALA A 126 -0.24 0.45 -20.09
C ALA A 126 -0.31 -0.97 -19.51
N GLY A 127 -1.07 -1.17 -18.43
CA GLY A 127 -1.33 -2.51 -17.88
C GLY A 127 -1.72 -2.52 -16.41
N GLN A 128 -2.02 -3.72 -15.92
CA GLN A 128 -2.24 -3.97 -14.50
C GLN A 128 -0.94 -3.74 -13.74
N CYS A 129 -0.96 -3.04 -12.64
CA CYS A 129 0.23 -2.70 -11.87
C CYS A 129 -0.08 -2.57 -10.37
N LYS A 130 0.96 -2.57 -9.58
CA LYS A 130 0.94 -2.28 -8.16
C LYS A 130 1.82 -1.08 -7.88
N CYS A 131 1.57 -0.39 -6.77
CA CYS A 131 2.28 0.84 -6.46
C CYS A 131 2.85 0.80 -5.04
N VAL A 132 4.13 1.09 -4.91
CA VAL A 132 4.76 1.47 -3.65
C VAL A 132 4.93 2.99 -3.65
N PHE A 133 4.82 3.61 -2.48
CA PHE A 133 4.90 5.06 -2.40
C PHE A 133 5.42 5.56 -1.06
N ASN A 134 5.87 6.79 -1.06
CA ASN A 134 6.13 7.58 0.13
C ASN A 134 5.47 8.97 -0.01
N ALA A 135 5.74 9.90 0.90
CA ALA A 135 5.17 11.25 0.84
C ALA A 135 5.48 12.03 -0.46
N THR A 136 6.46 11.61 -1.24
CA THR A 136 6.97 12.34 -2.42
C THR A 136 6.69 11.62 -3.72
N TYR A 137 6.96 10.32 -3.77
CA TYR A 137 6.95 9.52 -4.99
C TYR A 137 5.95 8.39 -4.93
N ALA A 138 5.27 8.16 -6.05
CA ALA A 138 4.58 6.92 -6.37
C ALA A 138 5.39 6.17 -7.42
N VAL A 139 5.57 4.87 -7.22
CA VAL A 139 6.41 4.01 -8.05
C VAL A 139 5.63 2.74 -8.37
N TRP A 140 5.36 2.50 -9.67
CA TRP A 140 4.61 1.35 -10.16
C TRP A 140 5.55 0.28 -10.71
N ASP A 141 5.24 -0.98 -10.40
CA ASP A 141 5.96 -2.15 -10.90
C ASP A 141 5.77 -2.38 -12.40
N GLY A 142 6.61 -3.23 -12.96
CA GLY A 142 6.49 -3.73 -14.34
C GLY A 142 5.17 -4.47 -14.57
N ARG A 143 4.60 -4.33 -15.75
CA ARG A 143 3.26 -4.79 -16.14
C ARG A 143 3.31 -5.78 -17.28
N ALA A 144 2.41 -6.77 -17.27
CA ALA A 144 2.08 -7.64 -18.39
C ALA A 144 3.24 -7.89 -19.38
N ALA A 145 4.21 -8.72 -19.00
CA ALA A 145 5.40 -9.04 -19.78
C ALA A 145 6.44 -7.90 -19.93
N ASN A 146 6.45 -6.94 -19.01
CA ASN A 146 7.42 -5.83 -18.96
C ASN A 146 8.04 -5.72 -17.55
N THR A 147 9.29 -5.31 -17.47
CA THR A 147 10.02 -5.08 -16.21
C THR A 147 10.07 -3.61 -15.82
N THR A 148 9.69 -2.69 -16.69
CA THR A 148 9.81 -1.24 -16.48
C THR A 148 9.09 -0.79 -15.21
N ILE A 149 9.81 -0.10 -14.35
CA ILE A 149 9.27 0.58 -13.17
C ILE A 149 9.06 2.04 -13.53
N ASP A 150 7.84 2.54 -13.35
CA ASP A 150 7.48 3.94 -13.58
C ASP A 150 7.38 4.71 -12.26
N TYR A 151 7.68 6.02 -12.29
CA TYR A 151 7.46 6.88 -11.13
C TYR A 151 6.97 8.29 -11.48
N VAL A 152 6.29 8.90 -10.52
CA VAL A 152 5.92 10.33 -10.54
C VAL A 152 6.20 10.98 -9.19
N SER A 153 6.32 12.31 -9.19
CA SER A 153 6.16 13.10 -7.97
C SER A 153 4.67 13.32 -7.72
N ILE A 154 4.13 12.85 -6.58
CA ILE A 154 2.68 12.94 -6.27
C ILE A 154 2.21 14.41 -6.18
N ALA A 155 3.11 15.33 -5.82
CA ALA A 155 2.77 16.74 -5.65
C ALA A 155 2.43 17.45 -6.97
N THR A 156 3.06 17.04 -8.08
CA THR A 156 2.99 17.75 -9.37
C THR A 156 2.39 16.85 -10.43
N ASP A 157 1.32 17.29 -11.07
CA ASP A 157 0.69 16.57 -12.16
C ASP A 157 1.63 16.43 -13.37
N GLY A 158 1.58 15.30 -14.04
CA GLY A 158 2.37 15.01 -15.23
C GLY A 158 2.60 13.53 -15.45
N ASP A 159 3.16 13.21 -16.60
CA ASP A 159 3.42 11.84 -17.01
C ASP A 159 4.56 11.21 -16.19
N ALA A 160 4.49 9.89 -16.07
CA ALA A 160 5.53 9.13 -15.39
C ALA A 160 6.83 9.09 -16.20
N ALA A 161 7.93 9.00 -15.48
CA ALA A 161 9.24 8.73 -16.03
C ALA A 161 9.70 7.31 -15.64
N ASP A 162 10.63 6.79 -16.40
CA ASP A 162 11.29 5.52 -16.12
C ASP A 162 12.13 5.63 -14.84
N PHE A 163 11.87 4.71 -13.89
CA PHE A 163 12.64 4.58 -12.64
C PHE A 163 13.75 3.55 -12.77
N GLY A 164 13.53 2.48 -13.53
CA GLY A 164 14.39 1.32 -13.71
C GLY A 164 13.56 0.06 -13.99
N ASP A 165 14.11 -1.10 -13.69
CA ASP A 165 13.49 -2.38 -13.99
C ASP A 165 13.32 -3.28 -12.76
N MET A 166 12.23 -4.05 -12.73
CA MET A 166 12.08 -5.22 -11.86
C MET A 166 13.09 -6.30 -12.26
N MET A 167 13.47 -7.16 -11.34
CA MET A 167 14.42 -8.26 -11.62
C MET A 167 13.87 -9.30 -12.59
N SER A 168 12.56 -9.43 -12.68
CA SER A 168 11.87 -10.27 -13.67
C SER A 168 10.47 -9.77 -13.95
N VAL A 169 9.90 -10.27 -15.04
CA VAL A 169 8.52 -10.00 -15.42
C VAL A 169 7.56 -10.59 -14.39
N ASN A 170 6.63 -9.78 -13.91
CA ASN A 170 5.49 -10.20 -13.12
C ASN A 170 4.20 -9.97 -13.92
N ASN A 171 3.52 -11.06 -14.29
CA ASN A 171 2.27 -11.00 -15.07
C ASN A 171 1.07 -10.63 -14.20
N ASP A 172 1.04 -11.13 -12.95
CA ASP A 172 0.09 -10.71 -11.90
C ASP A 172 0.91 -10.11 -10.76
N GLY A 173 0.73 -8.82 -10.56
CA GLY A 173 1.61 -7.97 -9.77
C GLY A 173 1.85 -8.43 -8.34
N PRO A 174 3.05 -8.16 -7.82
CA PRO A 174 3.42 -8.44 -6.43
C PRO A 174 2.61 -7.60 -5.46
N ALA A 175 2.58 -7.99 -4.18
CA ALA A 175 1.99 -7.17 -3.14
C ALA A 175 2.94 -6.02 -2.76
N PRO A 176 2.50 -4.75 -2.84
CA PRO A 176 3.31 -3.60 -2.47
C PRO A 176 3.30 -3.37 -0.96
N THR A 177 4.46 -3.06 -0.40
CA THR A 177 4.61 -2.57 0.97
C THR A 177 5.91 -1.78 1.10
N GLY A 178 6.25 -1.23 2.27
CA GLY A 178 7.50 -0.50 2.41
C GLY A 178 7.57 0.40 3.64
N ASP A 179 8.53 1.32 3.60
CA ASP A 179 8.66 2.43 4.54
C ASP A 179 8.90 3.74 3.78
N THR A 180 9.28 4.81 4.45
CA THR A 180 9.56 6.11 3.82
C THR A 180 10.78 6.11 2.89
N THR A 181 11.64 5.09 2.96
CA THR A 181 12.90 4.97 2.24
C THR A 181 12.85 3.94 1.13
N ARG A 182 12.24 2.78 1.42
CA ARG A 182 12.16 1.61 0.53
C ARG A 182 10.74 1.25 0.17
N GLY A 183 10.51 1.04 -1.11
CA GLY A 183 9.33 0.35 -1.61
C GLY A 183 9.69 -1.12 -1.87
N CYS A 184 8.89 -2.03 -1.36
CA CYS A 184 9.08 -3.48 -1.48
C CYS A 184 7.92 -4.10 -2.27
N PHE A 185 8.25 -4.98 -3.18
CA PHE A 185 7.33 -5.76 -4.01
C PHE A 185 7.44 -7.23 -3.62
N MET A 186 6.39 -7.80 -3.05
CA MET A 186 6.42 -9.13 -2.43
C MET A 186 5.72 -10.16 -3.32
N GLY A 187 6.44 -11.17 -3.77
CA GLY A 187 5.90 -12.28 -4.55
C GLY A 187 5.41 -11.88 -5.94
N GLY A 188 4.20 -12.30 -6.29
CA GLY A 188 3.62 -12.12 -7.62
C GLY A 188 3.62 -13.40 -8.44
N TYR A 189 3.17 -13.33 -9.69
CA TYR A 189 3.18 -14.45 -10.63
C TYR A 189 3.99 -14.10 -11.87
N GLY A 190 5.07 -14.81 -12.10
CA GLY A 190 5.95 -14.60 -13.24
C GLY A 190 6.48 -15.91 -13.78
N ASP A 191 6.85 -15.94 -15.08
CA ASP A 191 7.40 -17.11 -15.77
C ASP A 191 6.57 -18.41 -15.60
N GLY A 192 5.23 -18.26 -15.49
CA GLY A 192 4.32 -19.38 -15.32
C GLY A 192 4.28 -19.98 -13.92
N THR A 193 4.90 -19.35 -12.93
CA THR A 193 4.96 -19.84 -11.55
C THR A 193 4.74 -18.72 -10.53
N SER A 194 4.22 -19.11 -9.35
CA SER A 194 4.18 -18.21 -8.18
C SER A 194 5.59 -17.90 -7.71
N GLN A 195 5.87 -16.62 -7.46
CA GLN A 195 7.16 -16.15 -6.98
C GLN A 195 7.10 -15.93 -5.48
N THR A 196 8.13 -16.37 -4.76
CA THR A 196 8.33 -16.04 -3.34
C THR A 196 9.25 -14.84 -3.15
N ARG A 197 9.97 -14.45 -4.20
CA ARG A 197 10.96 -13.38 -4.15
C ARG A 197 10.33 -12.05 -3.73
N ILE A 198 11.03 -11.35 -2.84
CA ILE A 198 10.76 -9.96 -2.49
C ILE A 198 11.84 -9.12 -3.15
N GLU A 199 11.42 -8.10 -3.89
CA GLU A 199 12.29 -7.10 -4.52
C GLU A 199 12.06 -5.74 -3.85
N TYR A 200 13.07 -4.88 -3.85
CA TYR A 200 12.91 -3.52 -3.33
C TYR A 200 13.58 -2.47 -4.21
N ILE A 201 13.05 -1.26 -4.12
CA ILE A 201 13.65 -0.02 -4.64
C ILE A 201 13.94 0.94 -3.49
N THR A 202 14.83 1.89 -3.73
CA THR A 202 15.06 3.03 -2.83
C THR A 202 14.51 4.29 -3.48
N PHE A 203 13.48 4.90 -2.90
CA PHE A 203 12.76 6.03 -3.51
C PHE A 203 13.65 7.20 -3.93
N ALA A 204 14.71 7.48 -3.17
CA ALA A 204 15.59 8.61 -3.43
C ALA A 204 16.54 8.42 -4.62
N THR A 205 16.66 7.19 -5.14
CA THR A 205 17.67 6.85 -6.17
C THR A 205 17.03 5.96 -7.22
N PRO A 206 16.58 6.53 -8.37
CA PRO A 206 16.14 5.73 -9.50
C PRO A 206 17.16 4.67 -9.91
N GLY A 207 16.68 3.49 -10.24
CA GLY A 207 17.49 2.34 -10.62
C GLY A 207 16.69 1.04 -10.49
N ASN A 208 17.29 -0.06 -10.92
CA ASN A 208 16.64 -1.37 -10.94
C ASN A 208 16.35 -1.88 -9.52
N ALA A 209 15.27 -2.64 -9.42
CA ALA A 209 14.93 -3.35 -8.19
C ALA A 209 16.03 -4.34 -7.80
N THR A 210 16.16 -4.58 -6.51
CA THR A 210 17.19 -5.44 -5.93
C THR A 210 16.54 -6.49 -5.04
N TYR A 211 17.14 -7.67 -4.95
CA TYR A 211 16.68 -8.75 -4.07
C TYR A 211 16.67 -8.32 -2.61
N PHE A 212 15.56 -8.54 -1.95
CA PHE A 212 15.35 -8.25 -0.53
C PHE A 212 15.41 -9.51 0.35
N GLY A 213 14.74 -10.58 -0.07
CA GLY A 213 14.53 -11.83 0.62
C GLY A 213 13.39 -12.62 -0.02
N ASP A 214 12.87 -13.60 0.68
CA ASP A 214 11.73 -14.41 0.23
C ASP A 214 10.56 -14.29 1.19
N MET A 215 9.35 -14.45 0.66
CA MET A 215 8.12 -14.54 1.44
C MET A 215 8.16 -15.74 2.38
N TYR A 216 7.45 -15.64 3.50
CA TYR A 216 7.31 -16.73 4.46
C TYR A 216 6.47 -17.88 3.89
N ASP A 217 5.37 -17.56 3.22
CA ASP A 217 4.51 -18.54 2.58
C ASP A 217 4.67 -18.46 1.05
N SER A 218 4.61 -19.61 0.39
CA SER A 218 4.79 -19.76 -1.06
C SER A 218 3.55 -19.36 -1.89
N GLY A 219 2.51 -18.84 -1.25
CA GLY A 219 1.37 -18.28 -1.97
C GLY A 219 1.68 -16.87 -2.45
N TYR A 220 1.60 -16.56 -3.75
CA TYR A 220 1.80 -15.18 -4.14
C TYR A 220 0.67 -14.30 -3.59
N ALA A 221 1.07 -13.34 -2.76
CA ALA A 221 0.15 -12.36 -2.22
C ALA A 221 -0.33 -11.44 -3.35
N MET A 222 -1.64 -11.17 -3.37
CA MET A 222 -2.27 -10.29 -4.36
C MET A 222 -2.98 -9.12 -3.67
N THR A 223 -2.38 -8.57 -2.63
CA THR A 223 -2.88 -7.30 -2.08
C THR A 223 -2.48 -6.14 -2.98
N SER A 224 -3.25 -5.07 -2.97
CA SER A 224 -2.96 -3.85 -3.72
C SER A 224 -3.17 -2.64 -2.84
N GLY A 225 -2.09 -1.90 -2.60
CA GLY A 225 -2.02 -0.78 -1.68
C GLY A 225 -1.00 -1.00 -0.57
N LEU A 226 -0.62 0.05 0.10
CA LEU A 226 0.40 0.03 1.14
C LEU A 226 -0.23 -0.23 2.51
N CYS A 227 0.13 -1.35 3.14
CA CYS A 227 -0.18 -1.64 4.54
C CYS A 227 1.13 -1.66 5.34
N ALA A 228 1.46 -0.56 6.00
CA ALA A 228 2.73 -0.42 6.70
C ALA A 228 2.66 0.67 7.78
N ASN A 229 3.49 0.54 8.82
CA ASN A 229 3.60 1.50 9.94
C ASN A 229 5.00 2.14 10.05
N GLY A 230 5.83 2.03 9.01
CA GLY A 230 7.21 2.54 9.00
C GLY A 230 8.25 1.61 9.64
N ILE A 231 7.82 0.54 10.32
CA ILE A 231 8.70 -0.53 10.82
C ILE A 231 8.39 -1.84 10.13
N ARG A 232 7.12 -2.18 10.02
CA ARG A 232 6.61 -3.38 9.37
C ARG A 232 5.84 -3.00 8.14
N GLY A 233 6.04 -3.77 7.09
CA GLY A 233 5.19 -3.77 5.91
C GLY A 233 4.49 -5.11 5.81
N LEU A 234 3.16 -5.10 5.72
CA LEU A 234 2.32 -6.29 5.74
C LEU A 234 1.74 -6.58 4.37
N THR A 235 1.52 -7.87 4.11
CA THR A 235 0.69 -8.37 3.01
C THR A 235 -0.14 -9.55 3.49
N ALA A 236 -1.22 -9.87 2.78
CA ALA A 236 -2.14 -10.93 3.18
C ALA A 236 -2.76 -11.68 2.02
N GLY A 237 -3.20 -12.91 2.29
CA GLY A 237 -3.88 -13.75 1.33
C GLY A 237 -2.98 -14.27 0.23
N GLY A 238 -3.57 -14.82 -0.82
CA GLY A 238 -2.83 -15.33 -1.98
C GLY A 238 -3.61 -16.33 -2.81
N GLU A 239 -3.11 -16.60 -4.03
CA GLU A 239 -3.83 -17.44 -4.99
C GLU A 239 -3.74 -18.93 -4.70
N GLN A 240 -2.62 -19.42 -4.25
CA GLN A 240 -2.31 -20.84 -4.19
C GLN A 240 -3.23 -21.68 -3.30
N ARG A 241 -4.09 -21.10 -2.48
CA ARG A 241 -5.07 -21.83 -1.64
C ARG A 241 -6.15 -20.91 -1.07
N ASN A 242 -6.36 -19.71 -1.62
CA ASN A 242 -7.16 -18.67 -0.95
C ASN A 242 -6.70 -18.56 0.51
N THR A 243 -5.41 -18.30 0.71
CA THR A 243 -4.84 -18.39 2.05
C THR A 243 -5.36 -17.25 2.91
N SER A 244 -5.54 -17.52 4.20
CA SER A 244 -5.81 -16.49 5.21
C SER A 244 -4.52 -15.84 5.72
N SER A 245 -3.36 -16.39 5.41
CA SER A 245 -2.07 -15.98 5.96
C SER A 245 -1.80 -14.49 5.78
N ILE A 246 -1.39 -13.84 6.86
CA ILE A 246 -0.82 -12.50 6.86
C ILE A 246 0.65 -12.65 7.19
N GLU A 247 1.50 -11.99 6.43
CA GLU A 247 2.93 -11.94 6.70
C GLU A 247 3.47 -10.52 6.68
N TYR A 248 4.65 -10.33 7.27
CA TYR A 248 5.30 -9.03 7.29
C TYR A 248 6.79 -9.11 7.03
N ILE A 249 7.33 -8.00 6.57
CA ILE A 249 8.76 -7.70 6.49
C ILE A 249 9.11 -6.49 7.35
N THR A 250 10.41 -6.31 7.61
CA THR A 250 10.96 -5.07 8.15
C THR A 250 11.72 -4.34 7.03
N PRO A 251 11.12 -3.35 6.35
CA PRO A 251 11.71 -2.74 5.14
C PRO A 251 13.12 -2.17 5.34
N ALA A 252 13.43 -1.72 6.55
CA ALA A 252 14.76 -1.18 6.89
C ALA A 252 15.88 -2.24 6.87
N THR A 253 15.56 -3.54 6.95
CA THR A 253 16.53 -4.64 7.03
C THR A 253 16.20 -5.73 6.04
N LEU A 254 17.17 -6.12 5.19
CA LEU A 254 17.00 -7.24 4.27
C LEU A 254 16.73 -8.55 5.03
N GLY A 255 15.91 -9.41 4.46
CA GLY A 255 15.59 -10.72 5.02
C GLY A 255 14.21 -11.22 4.59
N ASN A 256 13.91 -12.44 4.97
CA ASN A 256 12.67 -13.09 4.59
C ASN A 256 11.46 -12.54 5.35
N GLY A 257 10.29 -12.70 4.75
CA GLY A 257 9.00 -12.50 5.38
C GLY A 257 8.82 -13.36 6.62
N LYS A 258 7.96 -12.94 7.51
CA LYS A 258 7.61 -13.61 8.75
C LYS A 258 6.10 -13.73 8.87
N SER A 259 5.64 -14.84 9.48
CA SER A 259 4.23 -14.99 9.80
C SER A 259 3.78 -13.90 10.77
N PHE A 260 2.60 -13.35 10.53
CA PHE A 260 1.95 -12.35 11.38
C PHE A 260 0.70 -12.92 12.05
N GLY A 261 -0.18 -13.59 11.31
CA GLY A 261 -1.46 -14.12 11.73
C GLY A 261 -2.31 -14.48 10.53
N ASP A 262 -3.62 -14.49 10.70
CA ASP A 262 -4.59 -14.87 9.66
C ASP A 262 -5.69 -13.82 9.49
N LEU A 263 -6.18 -13.66 8.25
CA LEU A 263 -7.43 -12.99 7.92
C LEU A 263 -8.62 -13.77 8.51
N THR A 264 -9.77 -13.12 8.65
CA THR A 264 -11.01 -13.79 9.06
C THR A 264 -11.47 -14.83 8.05
N THR A 265 -11.17 -14.63 6.77
CA THR A 265 -11.45 -15.58 5.67
C THR A 265 -10.34 -15.51 4.63
N GLY A 266 -9.89 -16.70 4.16
CA GLY A 266 -8.87 -16.79 3.11
C GLY A 266 -9.38 -16.24 1.78
N ARG A 267 -8.61 -15.33 1.16
CA ARG A 267 -8.95 -14.64 -0.09
C ARG A 267 -7.74 -13.99 -0.74
N LYS A 268 -7.90 -13.48 -1.96
CA LYS A 268 -6.86 -12.82 -2.75
C LYS A 268 -7.37 -11.53 -3.41
N ALA A 269 -6.50 -10.80 -4.07
CA ALA A 269 -6.83 -9.59 -4.83
C ALA A 269 -7.58 -8.52 -4.02
N MET A 270 -7.20 -8.34 -2.77
CA MET A 270 -7.73 -7.36 -1.84
C MET A 270 -7.07 -6.00 -2.03
N ALA A 271 -7.79 -4.93 -1.69
CA ALA A 271 -7.15 -3.66 -1.35
C ALA A 271 -6.47 -3.76 0.02
N SER A 272 -5.42 -2.98 0.21
CA SER A 272 -4.86 -2.74 1.56
C SER A 272 -4.53 -1.28 1.76
N THR A 273 -4.67 -0.80 2.99
CA THR A 273 -4.32 0.55 3.41
C THR A 273 -4.00 0.55 4.91
N SER A 274 -3.41 1.62 5.40
CA SER A 274 -3.09 1.76 6.83
C SER A 274 -3.05 3.22 7.23
N ASN A 275 -3.17 3.49 8.54
CA ASN A 275 -2.95 4.81 9.10
C ASN A 275 -1.63 4.91 9.86
N ASP A 276 -1.28 6.13 10.27
CA ASP A 276 -0.10 6.41 11.09
C ASP A 276 -0.25 5.96 12.57
N ALA A 277 -1.47 5.55 12.96
CA ALA A 277 -1.81 5.06 14.29
C ALA A 277 -1.75 3.53 14.45
N ASP A 278 -1.01 2.85 13.56
CA ASP A 278 -0.70 1.41 13.64
C ASP A 278 -1.84 0.44 13.24
N ARG A 279 -2.88 0.91 12.55
CA ARG A 279 -3.93 0.04 12.01
C ARG A 279 -3.76 -0.21 10.54
N GLY A 280 -3.71 -1.50 10.14
CA GLY A 280 -3.76 -1.97 8.77
C GLY A 280 -5.13 -2.55 8.42
N ILE A 281 -5.61 -2.31 7.20
CA ILE A 281 -6.88 -2.78 6.66
C ILE A 281 -6.63 -3.63 5.42
N PHE A 282 -7.39 -4.72 5.28
CA PHE A 282 -7.49 -5.56 4.10
C PHE A 282 -8.95 -5.63 3.66
N ALA A 283 -9.27 -5.13 2.47
CA ALA A 283 -10.65 -4.89 2.03
C ALA A 283 -11.02 -5.66 0.76
N GLY A 284 -12.21 -6.27 0.76
CA GLY A 284 -12.76 -7.03 -0.35
C GLY A 284 -11.96 -8.28 -0.68
N GLY A 285 -12.02 -8.73 -1.92
CA GLY A 285 -11.23 -9.85 -2.41
C GLY A 285 -12.03 -10.90 -3.16
N TYR A 286 -11.29 -11.88 -3.67
CA TYR A 286 -11.80 -12.99 -4.47
C TYR A 286 -11.46 -14.34 -3.82
N GLY A 287 -12.44 -15.26 -3.90
CA GLY A 287 -12.32 -16.66 -3.55
C GLY A 287 -13.03 -17.11 -2.28
N PRO A 288 -14.35 -16.80 -2.06
CA PRO A 288 -15.36 -16.15 -2.92
C PRO A 288 -15.23 -14.63 -2.98
N ASP A 289 -15.92 -14.00 -3.94
CA ASP A 289 -16.09 -12.55 -3.95
C ASP A 289 -16.71 -12.11 -2.62
N THR A 290 -16.14 -11.07 -2.02
CA THR A 290 -16.56 -10.61 -0.70
C THR A 290 -16.37 -9.11 -0.55
N ASN A 291 -17.24 -8.51 0.27
CA ASN A 291 -17.16 -7.12 0.71
C ASN A 291 -16.50 -6.97 2.09
N VAL A 292 -16.12 -8.05 2.75
CA VAL A 292 -15.54 -8.03 4.09
C VAL A 292 -14.26 -7.20 4.13
N MET A 293 -14.15 -6.36 5.14
CA MET A 293 -12.93 -5.67 5.50
C MET A 293 -12.41 -6.21 6.84
N ASP A 294 -11.14 -6.55 6.86
CA ASP A 294 -10.42 -6.99 8.06
C ASP A 294 -9.43 -5.94 8.52
N TYR A 295 -9.18 -5.85 9.82
CA TYR A 295 -8.11 -5.01 10.36
C TYR A 295 -7.18 -5.74 11.31
N VAL A 296 -5.95 -5.20 11.40
CA VAL A 296 -4.91 -5.65 12.32
C VAL A 296 -4.24 -4.45 13.02
N THR A 297 -3.63 -4.71 14.18
CA THR A 297 -2.67 -3.80 14.81
C THR A 297 -1.26 -4.20 14.36
N MET A 298 -0.64 -3.43 13.45
CA MET A 298 0.55 -3.85 12.72
C MET A 298 1.79 -4.10 13.59
N SER A 299 1.88 -3.48 14.77
CA SER A 299 3.01 -3.67 15.69
C SER A 299 2.97 -5.00 16.46
N THR A 300 1.83 -5.70 16.47
CA THR A 300 1.62 -6.90 17.30
C THR A 300 1.09 -8.04 16.45
N ASP A 301 1.81 -9.16 16.41
CA ASP A 301 1.39 -10.37 15.69
C ASP A 301 0.05 -10.88 16.21
N GLY A 302 -0.85 -11.27 15.31
CA GLY A 302 -2.17 -11.78 15.65
C GLY A 302 -3.11 -11.83 14.46
N ASN A 303 -4.22 -12.53 14.65
CA ASN A 303 -5.23 -12.64 13.61
C ASN A 303 -5.99 -11.32 13.42
N ALA A 304 -6.45 -11.11 12.21
CA ALA A 304 -7.30 -9.99 11.88
C ALA A 304 -8.67 -10.09 12.55
N THR A 305 -9.30 -8.94 12.71
CA THR A 305 -10.66 -8.79 13.24
C THR A 305 -11.52 -8.12 12.18
N ASP A 306 -12.78 -8.47 12.14
CA ASP A 306 -13.76 -7.82 11.26
C ASP A 306 -13.80 -6.31 11.51
N PHE A 307 -13.72 -5.54 10.41
CA PHE A 307 -13.78 -4.08 10.42
C PHE A 307 -15.14 -3.55 9.99
N GLY A 308 -15.82 -4.27 9.11
CA GLY A 308 -17.07 -3.91 8.45
C GLY A 308 -17.05 -4.31 6.98
N ASP A 309 -17.94 -3.73 6.18
CA ASP A 309 -18.16 -4.13 4.80
C ASP A 309 -17.92 -2.99 3.80
N MET A 310 -17.42 -3.33 2.62
CA MET A 310 -17.48 -2.48 1.43
C MET A 310 -18.92 -2.41 0.90
N ILE A 311 -19.19 -1.43 0.05
CA ILE A 311 -20.53 -1.23 -0.55
C ILE A 311 -20.98 -2.48 -1.34
N SER A 312 -20.05 -3.22 -1.93
CA SER A 312 -20.37 -4.46 -2.67
C SER A 312 -19.22 -5.44 -2.66
N ASP A 313 -19.53 -6.72 -2.93
CA ASP A 313 -18.53 -7.77 -3.14
C ASP A 313 -17.63 -7.41 -4.32
N CYS A 314 -16.35 -7.14 -4.07
CA CYS A 314 -15.44 -6.68 -5.10
C CYS A 314 -14.02 -7.16 -4.88
N TRP A 315 -13.28 -7.32 -5.98
CA TRP A 315 -11.86 -7.64 -5.94
C TRP A 315 -11.05 -6.77 -6.94
N GLY A 316 -9.75 -6.77 -6.79
CA GLY A 316 -8.86 -5.99 -7.65
C GLY A 316 -8.90 -4.48 -7.36
N TYR A 317 -9.34 -4.10 -6.18
CA TYR A 317 -9.22 -2.74 -5.64
C TYR A 317 -7.77 -2.41 -5.30
N SER A 318 -7.46 -1.12 -5.20
CA SER A 318 -6.21 -0.61 -4.65
C SER A 318 -6.49 0.40 -3.54
N GLY A 319 -5.62 0.47 -2.53
CA GLY A 319 -5.83 1.32 -1.37
C GLY A 319 -4.66 2.23 -1.05
N CYS A 320 -4.98 3.40 -0.48
CA CYS A 320 -4.05 4.33 0.14
C CYS A 320 -4.79 5.15 1.21
N SER A 321 -4.10 6.00 1.95
CA SER A 321 -4.73 6.82 2.99
C SER A 321 -4.15 8.23 3.06
N GLY A 322 -4.86 9.11 3.78
CA GLY A 322 -4.46 10.49 4.07
C GLY A 322 -5.53 11.20 4.91
N ASP A 323 -5.47 12.53 4.99
CA ASP A 323 -6.39 13.41 5.74
C ASP A 323 -6.91 14.58 4.90
#